data_3b8900cb307197f7f5814b7784e51ecb
#
_entry.id   3b8900cb307197f7f5814b7784e51ecb
#
_cell.length_a   1.000
_cell.length_b   1.000
_cell.length_c   1.000
_cell.angle_alpha   90.00
_cell.angle_beta   90.00
_cell.angle_gamma   90.00
#
_symmetry.space_group_name_H-M   'P 1'
#
loop_
_entity.id
_entity.type
_entity.pdbx_description
1 polymer ?
#
loop_
_entity_poly.entity_id
_entity_poly.type
_entity_poly.pdbx_seq_one_letter_code
_entity_poly.pdbx_strand_id
1 'polypeptide(L)'
;MTLNQVVATITNLANAHEQIKSVYFGEISDYLSRGTENIYPSLFFDLTGGQIQEKSVVLNFSLYFFDRMLPEDTNETEVLSDQLEICQDIIAQLRYHNFEFDEGLNATLTFFTEDTPDLLAGVRADITLDLPYTANRCVVPTTFQYPA
;
A
#
# COMPACT_ATOMS: atom_id res chain seq x y z
N MET A 1 12.40 -8.80 8.63
CA MET A 1 11.34 -7.76 8.75
C MET A 1 9.98 -8.44 8.86
N THR A 2 9.14 -7.93 9.74
CA THR A 2 7.79 -8.47 9.95
C THR A 2 6.76 -7.70 9.13
N LEU A 3 5.57 -8.27 8.99
CA LEU A 3 4.45 -7.58 8.33
C LEU A 3 4.14 -6.24 9.03
N ASN A 4 4.16 -6.23 10.37
CA ASN A 4 3.94 -4.99 11.12
C ASN A 4 4.96 -3.91 10.76
N GLN A 5 6.22 -4.29 10.58
CA GLN A 5 7.26 -3.36 10.19
C GLN A 5 7.07 -2.85 8.75
N VAL A 6 6.63 -3.71 7.85
CA VAL A 6 6.31 -3.30 6.46
C VAL A 6 5.16 -2.29 6.46
N VAL A 7 4.08 -2.59 7.17
CA VAL A 7 2.92 -1.68 7.29
C VAL A 7 3.36 -0.35 7.90
N ALA A 8 4.18 -0.39 8.95
CA ALA A 8 4.70 0.83 9.58
C ALA A 8 5.57 1.63 8.60
N THR A 9 6.39 0.97 7.80
CA THR A 9 7.23 1.64 6.79
C THR A 9 6.39 2.37 5.76
N ILE A 10 5.39 1.71 5.19
CA ILE A 10 4.49 2.34 4.22
C ILE A 10 3.74 3.50 4.85
N THR A 11 3.23 3.31 6.07
CA THR A 11 2.52 4.36 6.81
C THR A 11 3.43 5.57 7.07
N ASN A 12 4.67 5.33 7.47
CA ASN A 12 5.61 6.42 7.75
C ASN A 12 6.00 7.18 6.49
N LEU A 13 6.22 6.48 5.37
CA LEU A 13 6.49 7.14 4.09
C LEU A 13 5.32 8.02 3.67
N ALA A 14 4.11 7.52 3.81
CA ALA A 14 2.92 8.27 3.46
C ALA A 14 2.71 9.48 4.36
N ASN A 15 2.92 9.32 5.67
CA ASN A 15 2.79 10.43 6.62
C ASN A 15 3.86 11.52 6.39
N ALA A 16 5.03 11.13 5.90
CA ALA A 16 6.10 12.07 5.60
C ALA A 16 5.88 12.80 4.27
N HIS A 17 5.02 12.29 3.39
CA HIS A 17 4.74 12.93 2.12
C HIS A 17 3.85 14.15 2.33
N GLU A 18 4.29 15.32 1.84
CA GLU A 18 3.62 16.58 2.12
C GLU A 18 2.19 16.67 1.57
N GLN A 19 1.90 15.93 0.50
CA GLN A 19 0.60 16.00 -0.18
C GLN A 19 -0.39 14.94 0.31
N ILE A 20 0.04 13.95 1.08
CA ILE A 20 -0.86 12.94 1.65
C ILE A 20 -1.32 13.42 3.03
N LYS A 21 -2.63 13.57 3.20
CA LYS A 21 -3.20 14.12 4.43
C LYS A 21 -3.74 13.06 5.39
N SER A 22 -4.01 11.86 4.90
CA SER A 22 -4.40 10.74 5.76
C SER A 22 -3.95 9.42 5.17
N VAL A 23 -3.72 8.44 6.05
CA VAL A 23 -3.26 7.10 5.68
C VAL A 23 -4.09 6.10 6.45
N TYR A 24 -4.53 5.04 5.80
CA TYR A 24 -5.27 3.96 6.44
C TYR A 24 -4.88 2.61 5.85
N PHE A 25 -4.66 1.65 6.74
CA PHE A 25 -4.43 0.25 6.36
C PHE A 25 -5.58 -0.60 6.90
N GLY A 26 -6.18 -1.42 6.04
CA GLY A 26 -7.27 -2.29 6.46
C GLY A 26 -8.13 -2.75 5.29
N GLU A 27 -9.44 -2.83 5.50
CA GLU A 27 -10.39 -3.20 4.47
C GLU A 27 -11.00 -1.96 3.82
N ILE A 28 -11.10 -1.99 2.49
CA ILE A 28 -11.59 -0.84 1.73
C ILE A 28 -13.05 -0.50 2.10
N SER A 29 -13.85 -1.52 2.40
CA SER A 29 -15.25 -1.28 2.81
C SER A 29 -15.34 -0.49 4.10
N ASP A 30 -14.49 -0.80 5.08
CA ASP A 30 -14.43 -0.06 6.34
C ASP A 30 -14.00 1.39 6.11
N TYR A 31 -13.01 1.59 5.24
CA TYR A 31 -12.53 2.92 4.91
C TYR A 31 -13.63 3.76 4.25
N LEU A 32 -14.29 3.21 3.23
CA LEU A 32 -15.33 3.92 2.49
C LEU A 32 -16.55 4.23 3.35
N SER A 33 -16.85 3.39 4.33
CA SER A 33 -17.99 3.61 5.22
C SER A 33 -17.79 4.78 6.19
N ARG A 34 -16.57 5.27 6.36
CA ARG A 34 -16.27 6.41 7.24
C ARG A 34 -16.80 7.73 6.68
N GLY A 35 -16.98 7.82 5.36
CA GLY A 35 -17.61 8.98 4.72
C GLY A 35 -16.87 10.28 5.00
N THR A 36 -17.57 11.24 5.61
CA THR A 36 -17.02 12.59 5.86
C THR A 36 -15.88 12.64 6.87
N GLU A 37 -15.60 11.55 7.59
CA GLU A 37 -14.47 11.50 8.51
C GLU A 37 -13.13 11.37 7.78
N ASN A 38 -13.13 11.01 6.50
CA ASN A 38 -11.92 10.87 5.73
C ASN A 38 -11.37 12.23 5.30
N ILE A 39 -10.06 12.39 5.40
CA ILE A 39 -9.35 13.61 5.02
C ILE A 39 -8.56 13.30 3.74
N TYR A 40 -8.68 14.18 2.73
CA TYR A 40 -8.08 13.97 1.42
C TYR A 40 -7.01 15.03 1.13
N PRO A 41 -6.02 14.75 0.27
CA PRO A 41 -5.72 13.47 -0.42
C PRO A 41 -5.34 12.38 0.58
N SER A 42 -5.72 11.15 0.28
CA SER A 42 -5.43 10.05 1.19
C SER A 42 -4.82 8.85 0.48
N LEU A 43 -4.08 8.07 1.25
CA LEU A 43 -3.59 6.76 0.85
C LEU A 43 -4.29 5.71 1.71
N PHE A 44 -4.98 4.82 1.03
CA PHE A 44 -5.47 3.59 1.63
C PHE A 44 -4.68 2.42 1.06
N PHE A 45 -4.31 1.47 1.90
CA PHE A 45 -3.64 0.27 1.39
C PHE A 45 -4.10 -0.98 2.12
N ASP A 46 -4.07 -2.11 1.42
CA ASP A 46 -4.42 -3.40 1.98
C ASP A 46 -3.45 -4.48 1.50
N LEU A 47 -3.41 -5.56 2.27
CA LEU A 47 -2.64 -6.75 1.94
C LEU A 47 -3.58 -7.71 1.19
N THR A 48 -3.27 -7.98 -0.08
CA THR A 48 -4.15 -8.78 -0.94
C THR A 48 -3.75 -10.23 -1.01
N GLY A 49 -2.52 -10.57 -0.64
CA GLY A 49 -2.06 -11.94 -0.67
C GLY A 49 -0.56 -12.03 -0.49
N GLY A 50 -0.04 -13.22 -0.70
CA GLY A 50 1.39 -13.43 -0.61
C GLY A 50 1.76 -14.87 -0.85
N GLN A 51 3.05 -15.15 -0.78
CA GLN A 51 3.59 -16.49 -1.01
C GLN A 51 4.86 -16.67 -0.21
N ILE A 52 4.99 -17.83 0.42
CA ILE A 52 6.24 -18.23 1.06
C ILE A 52 7.06 -19.00 0.04
N GLN A 53 8.25 -18.53 -0.24
CA GLN A 53 9.21 -19.17 -1.11
C GLN A 53 10.37 -19.72 -0.28
N GLU A 54 11.31 -20.40 -0.94
CA GLU A 54 12.42 -21.04 -0.22
C GLU A 54 13.25 -20.05 0.62
N LYS A 55 13.52 -18.87 0.05
CA LYS A 55 14.41 -17.88 0.68
C LYS A 55 13.74 -16.54 0.91
N SER A 56 12.45 -16.42 0.64
CA SER A 56 11.76 -15.15 0.76
C SER A 56 10.29 -15.33 1.05
N VAL A 57 9.68 -14.26 1.55
CA VAL A 57 8.25 -14.13 1.65
C VAL A 57 7.85 -12.98 0.74
N VAL A 58 6.95 -13.27 -0.19
CA VAL A 58 6.44 -12.26 -1.13
C VAL A 58 5.07 -11.80 -0.62
N LEU A 59 4.91 -10.49 -0.46
CA LEU A 59 3.66 -9.89 -0.01
C LEU A 59 3.10 -8.99 -1.12
N ASN A 60 1.83 -9.15 -1.42
CA ASN A 60 1.13 -8.34 -2.41
C ASN A 60 0.27 -7.31 -1.72
N PHE A 61 0.50 -6.04 -2.06
CA PHE A 61 -0.27 -4.92 -1.53
C PHE A 61 -0.96 -4.18 -2.66
N SER A 62 -2.13 -3.65 -2.37
CA SER A 62 -2.79 -2.67 -3.22
C SER A 62 -2.76 -1.32 -2.51
N LEU A 63 -2.21 -0.32 -3.17
CA LEU A 63 -2.13 1.05 -2.66
C LEU A 63 -3.12 1.91 -3.45
N TYR A 64 -4.02 2.59 -2.74
CA TYR A 64 -5.03 3.44 -3.34
C TYR A 64 -4.73 4.88 -2.99
N PHE A 65 -4.42 5.68 -3.99
CA PHE A 65 -4.16 7.11 -3.86
C PHE A 65 -5.33 7.87 -4.46
N PHE A 66 -6.06 8.64 -3.65
CA PHE A 66 -7.24 9.32 -4.17
C PHE A 66 -7.52 10.63 -3.46
N ASP A 67 -8.30 11.47 -4.14
CA ASP A 67 -8.73 12.77 -3.68
C ASP A 67 -10.15 13.02 -4.19
N ARG A 68 -10.77 14.06 -3.66
CA ARG A 68 -12.11 14.47 -4.07
C ARG A 68 -12.09 15.14 -5.43
N MET A 69 -13.11 14.83 -6.22
CA MET A 69 -13.39 15.57 -7.45
C MET A 69 -14.38 16.69 -7.19
N LEU A 70 -14.35 17.72 -8.04
CA LEU A 70 -15.39 18.73 -8.05
C LEU A 70 -16.68 18.15 -8.66
N PRO A 71 -17.85 18.69 -8.32
CA PRO A 71 -19.10 18.26 -8.95
C PRO A 71 -19.00 18.28 -10.49
N GLU A 72 -19.67 17.32 -11.11
CA GLU A 72 -19.69 17.13 -12.56
C GLU A 72 -18.33 16.70 -13.15
N ASP A 73 -17.43 16.18 -12.30
CA ASP A 73 -16.12 15.63 -12.69
C ASP A 73 -15.24 16.64 -13.46
N THR A 74 -15.39 17.93 -13.19
CA THR A 74 -14.71 18.97 -13.96
C THR A 74 -13.19 18.99 -13.75
N ASN A 75 -12.69 18.38 -12.67
CA ASN A 75 -11.25 18.30 -12.37
C ASN A 75 -10.72 16.87 -12.33
N GLU A 76 -11.43 15.93 -12.95
CA GLU A 76 -11.03 14.51 -12.89
C GLU A 76 -9.60 14.28 -13.35
N THR A 77 -9.23 14.83 -14.51
CA THR A 77 -7.89 14.65 -15.08
C THR A 77 -6.81 15.22 -14.17
N GLU A 78 -7.05 16.37 -13.55
CA GLU A 78 -6.10 16.96 -12.61
C GLU A 78 -5.92 16.08 -11.38
N VAL A 79 -7.00 15.55 -10.83
CA VAL A 79 -6.95 14.67 -9.67
C VAL A 79 -6.18 13.40 -10.01
N LEU A 80 -6.48 12.76 -11.13
CA LEU A 80 -5.77 11.56 -11.56
C LEU A 80 -4.29 11.82 -11.77
N SER A 81 -3.93 12.95 -12.36
CA SER A 81 -2.54 13.34 -12.58
C SER A 81 -1.80 13.53 -11.27
N ASP A 82 -2.39 14.26 -10.33
CA ASP A 82 -1.79 14.52 -9.02
C ASP A 82 -1.61 13.23 -8.23
N GLN A 83 -2.62 12.36 -8.23
CA GLN A 83 -2.54 11.10 -7.51
C GLN A 83 -1.52 10.15 -8.14
N LEU A 84 -1.37 10.17 -9.45
CA LEU A 84 -0.33 9.39 -10.11
C LEU A 84 1.08 9.87 -9.70
N GLU A 85 1.30 11.18 -9.60
CA GLU A 85 2.59 11.71 -9.15
C GLU A 85 2.89 11.28 -7.71
N ILE A 86 1.91 11.36 -6.81
CA ILE A 86 2.07 10.92 -5.42
C ILE A 86 2.39 9.43 -5.38
N CYS A 87 1.69 8.63 -6.18
CA CYS A 87 1.93 7.20 -6.29
C CYS A 87 3.38 6.92 -6.75
N GLN A 88 3.84 7.63 -7.76
CA GLN A 88 5.22 7.49 -8.26
C GLN A 88 6.24 7.83 -7.17
N ASP A 89 5.98 8.86 -6.38
CA ASP A 89 6.87 9.26 -5.28
C ASP A 89 7.00 8.14 -4.24
N ILE A 90 5.89 7.56 -3.82
CA ILE A 90 5.89 6.50 -2.80
C ILE A 90 6.57 5.25 -3.34
N ILE A 91 6.27 4.85 -4.58
CA ILE A 91 6.91 3.67 -5.19
C ILE A 91 8.41 3.90 -5.35
N ALA A 92 8.83 5.10 -5.75
CA ALA A 92 10.25 5.43 -5.84
C ALA A 92 10.95 5.30 -4.49
N GLN A 93 10.32 5.74 -3.42
CA GLN A 93 10.88 5.60 -2.07
C GLN A 93 10.97 4.14 -1.64
N LEU A 94 9.98 3.33 -1.97
CA LEU A 94 10.01 1.90 -1.67
C LEU A 94 11.15 1.18 -2.43
N ARG A 95 11.45 1.60 -3.65
CA ARG A 95 12.47 0.97 -4.49
C ARG A 95 13.89 1.39 -4.13
N TYR A 96 14.09 2.67 -3.85
CA TYR A 96 15.43 3.24 -3.81
C TYR A 96 15.95 3.57 -2.42
N HIS A 97 15.13 3.39 -1.39
CA HIS A 97 15.61 3.44 -0.03
C HIS A 97 16.06 2.05 0.41
N ASN A 98 16.99 2.03 1.35
CA ASN A 98 17.66 0.80 1.77
C ASN A 98 16.84 0.06 2.83
N PHE A 99 15.64 -0.36 2.47
CA PHE A 99 14.80 -1.18 3.33
C PHE A 99 15.21 -2.65 3.24
N GLU A 100 14.71 -3.45 4.18
CA GLU A 100 14.98 -4.90 4.22
C GLU A 100 14.11 -5.69 3.23
N PHE A 101 13.37 -5.03 2.37
CA PHE A 101 12.58 -5.66 1.33
C PHE A 101 12.88 -5.02 -0.01
N ASP A 102 12.61 -5.76 -1.08
CA ASP A 102 12.70 -5.26 -2.45
C ASP A 102 11.29 -5.09 -3.01
N GLU A 103 11.02 -3.94 -3.62
CA GLU A 103 9.80 -3.74 -4.38
C GLU A 103 10.02 -4.28 -5.78
N GLY A 104 9.01 -4.97 -6.35
CA GLY A 104 9.12 -5.54 -7.68
C GLY A 104 9.33 -4.50 -8.76
N LEU A 105 9.85 -4.93 -9.91
CA LEU A 105 10.20 -4.03 -11.02
C LEU A 105 8.99 -3.31 -11.60
N ASN A 106 7.81 -3.90 -11.50
CA ASN A 106 6.59 -3.36 -12.10
C ASN A 106 5.51 -3.20 -11.05
N ALA A 107 4.87 -2.03 -11.06
CA ALA A 107 3.63 -1.81 -10.34
C ALA A 107 2.51 -1.69 -11.38
N THR A 108 1.44 -2.44 -11.18
CA THR A 108 0.28 -2.40 -12.08
C THR A 108 -0.66 -1.30 -11.60
N LEU A 109 -1.01 -0.39 -12.51
CA LEU A 109 -1.85 0.76 -12.19
C LEU A 109 -3.27 0.56 -12.71
N THR A 110 -4.25 0.91 -11.89
CA THR A 110 -5.66 0.97 -12.26
C THR A 110 -6.20 2.33 -11.84
N PHE A 111 -6.74 3.09 -12.78
CA PHE A 111 -7.36 4.37 -12.47
C PHE A 111 -8.84 4.14 -12.19
N PHE A 112 -9.39 4.89 -11.23
CA PHE A 112 -10.77 4.70 -10.82
C PHE A 112 -11.44 6.02 -10.45
N THR A 113 -12.76 6.01 -10.53
CA THR A 113 -13.62 7.06 -10.00
C THR A 113 -14.72 6.37 -9.19
N GLU A 114 -15.09 6.95 -8.05
CA GLU A 114 -16.11 6.39 -7.17
C GLU A 114 -17.18 7.44 -6.90
N ASP A 115 -18.43 7.07 -7.21
CA ASP A 115 -19.61 7.88 -6.92
C ASP A 115 -20.13 7.58 -5.51
N THR A 116 -19.25 7.74 -4.53
CA THR A 116 -19.66 7.71 -3.11
C THR A 116 -20.20 9.09 -2.74
N PRO A 117 -20.71 9.28 -1.51
CA PRO A 117 -21.06 10.62 -1.05
C PRO A 117 -19.92 11.65 -1.23
N ASP A 118 -18.67 11.17 -1.15
CA ASP A 118 -17.50 11.93 -1.58
C ASP A 118 -17.16 11.47 -2.99
N LEU A 119 -17.24 12.36 -3.99
CA LEU A 119 -16.81 12.05 -5.33
C LEU A 119 -15.29 11.88 -5.32
N LEU A 120 -14.81 10.68 -5.60
CA LEU A 120 -13.40 10.34 -5.50
C LEU A 120 -12.84 9.90 -6.85
N ALA A 121 -11.62 10.31 -7.14
CA ALA A 121 -10.84 9.80 -8.26
C ALA A 121 -9.42 9.51 -7.79
N GLY A 122 -8.81 8.52 -8.38
CA GLY A 122 -7.47 8.18 -8.00
C GLY A 122 -6.88 7.03 -8.78
N VAL A 123 -5.78 6.50 -8.25
CA VAL A 123 -5.06 5.39 -8.87
C VAL A 123 -4.82 4.31 -7.83
N ARG A 124 -5.01 3.06 -8.24
CA ARG A 124 -4.62 1.89 -7.47
C ARG A 124 -3.33 1.33 -8.05
N ALA A 125 -2.34 1.14 -7.20
CA ALA A 125 -1.09 0.49 -7.57
C ALA A 125 -1.01 -0.86 -6.88
N ASP A 126 -0.92 -1.93 -7.66
CA ASP A 126 -0.69 -3.27 -7.14
C ASP A 126 0.80 -3.52 -7.17
N ILE A 127 1.39 -3.73 -5.99
CA ILE A 127 2.81 -3.92 -5.83
C ILE A 127 3.12 -5.25 -5.14
N THR A 128 4.34 -5.69 -5.32
CA THR A 128 4.85 -6.90 -4.67
C THR A 128 6.11 -6.53 -3.90
N LEU A 129 6.15 -6.89 -2.63
CA LEU A 129 7.32 -6.73 -1.78
C LEU A 129 7.93 -8.09 -1.48
N ASP A 130 9.22 -8.21 -1.71
CA ASP A 130 9.96 -9.45 -1.52
C ASP A 130 10.83 -9.28 -0.27
N LEU A 131 10.48 -10.02 0.80
CA LEU A 131 11.19 -9.95 2.07
C LEU A 131 12.08 -11.18 2.21
N PRO A 132 13.37 -10.99 2.47
CA PRO A 132 14.24 -12.13 2.75
C PRO A 132 13.72 -12.95 3.93
N TYR A 133 13.65 -14.25 3.75
CA TYR A 133 13.20 -15.17 4.76
C TYR A 133 14.13 -16.38 4.77
N THR A 134 14.79 -16.57 5.91
CA THR A 134 15.66 -17.74 6.10
C THR A 134 15.03 -18.62 7.15
N ALA A 135 14.50 -19.78 6.74
CA ALA A 135 13.96 -20.75 7.67
C ALA A 135 15.12 -21.36 8.50
N ASN A 136 15.04 -21.19 9.82
CA ASN A 136 16.00 -21.76 10.73
C ASN A 136 15.25 -22.56 11.79
N ARG A 137 15.43 -23.89 11.73
CA ARG A 137 14.73 -24.83 12.63
C ARG A 137 15.09 -24.59 14.09
N CYS A 138 16.27 -24.05 14.37
CA CYS A 138 16.73 -23.78 15.73
C CYS A 138 16.02 -22.63 16.41
N VAL A 139 15.40 -21.71 15.64
CA VAL A 139 14.73 -20.54 16.20
C VAL A 139 13.21 -20.61 16.11
N VAL A 140 12.67 -21.70 15.58
CA VAL A 140 11.22 -21.91 15.55
C VAL A 140 10.74 -22.21 16.99
N PRO A 141 9.80 -21.42 17.54
CA PRO A 141 9.31 -21.62 18.92
C PRO A 141 8.28 -22.77 18.94
N THR A 142 8.78 -24.00 18.95
CA THR A 142 7.95 -25.19 18.93
C THR A 142 8.46 -26.19 19.95
N THR A 143 7.52 -26.98 20.52
CA THR A 143 7.85 -28.12 21.36
C THR A 143 8.01 -29.41 20.54
N PHE A 144 7.82 -29.32 19.21
CA PHE A 144 7.99 -30.49 18.36
C PHE A 144 9.44 -30.98 18.38
N GLN A 145 9.61 -32.28 18.47
CA GLN A 145 10.94 -32.91 18.45
C GLN A 145 11.28 -33.32 17.05
N TYR A 146 12.30 -32.69 16.47
CA TYR A 146 12.76 -33.06 15.12
C TYR A 146 13.52 -34.38 15.17
N PRO A 147 13.36 -35.24 14.16
CA PRO A 147 14.15 -36.48 14.09
C PRO A 147 15.65 -36.18 14.01
N ALA A 148 16.47 -37.04 14.59
CA ALA A 148 17.91 -36.91 14.54
C ALA A 148 18.46 -37.22 13.16
#